data_a55b5aeb24c41724f2880c9a9661a12b
#
_entry.id   a55b5aeb24c41724f2880c9a9661a12b
#
_cell.length_a   1.000
_cell.length_b   1.000
_cell.length_c   1.000
_cell.angle_alpha   90.00
_cell.angle_beta   90.00
_cell.angle_gamma   90.00
#
_symmetry.space_group_name_H-M   'P 1'
#
loop_
_entity.id
_entity.type
_entity.pdbx_description
1 polymer ?
#
loop_
_entity_poly.entity_id
_entity_poly.type
_entity_poly.pdbx_seq_one_letter_code
_entity_poly.pdbx_strand_id
1 'polypeptide(L)'
;MHCLFEWNGIAHRADLTRPVDLSTVLVGNGGPNPSAWYVDSPKMTPVRGGGFVGAIDEGGSVNFRDILFNPHGHGTHTECLGHITPVIHPVDPLFRGTTAHFPCLATSVTPQRREEDLVVD
;
A
#
# COMPACT_ATOMS: atom_id res chain seq x y z
N MET A 1 13.48 -7.42 20.73
CA MET A 1 14.33 -8.40 20.01
C MET A 1 15.23 -7.64 19.06
N HIS A 2 16.54 -7.88 19.11
CA HIS A 2 17.48 -7.20 18.23
C HIS A 2 18.00 -8.17 17.17
N CYS A 3 18.19 -7.65 15.96
CA CYS A 3 18.84 -8.31 14.86
C CYS A 3 20.18 -7.61 14.58
N LEU A 4 21.25 -8.38 14.38
CA LEU A 4 22.52 -7.88 13.89
C LEU A 4 22.72 -8.40 12.46
N PHE A 5 23.09 -7.51 11.56
CA PHE A 5 23.36 -7.85 10.17
C PHE A 5 24.49 -6.98 9.62
N GLU A 6 25.11 -7.45 8.56
CA GLU A 6 26.14 -6.71 7.85
C GLU A 6 25.59 -6.23 6.50
N TRP A 7 25.85 -4.96 6.19
CA TRP A 7 25.51 -4.36 4.91
C TRP A 7 26.68 -3.52 4.42
N ASN A 8 27.18 -3.81 3.23
CA ASN A 8 28.35 -3.14 2.64
C ASN A 8 29.57 -3.09 3.58
N GLY A 9 29.86 -4.17 4.30
CA GLY A 9 30.98 -4.26 5.25
C GLY A 9 30.77 -3.50 6.56
N ILE A 10 29.57 -2.96 6.80
CA ILE A 10 29.22 -2.24 8.03
C ILE A 10 28.26 -3.08 8.85
N ALA A 11 28.57 -3.27 10.13
CA ALA A 11 27.67 -3.93 11.07
C ALA A 11 26.54 -2.99 11.49
N HIS A 12 25.32 -3.48 11.39
CA HIS A 12 24.09 -2.78 11.78
C HIS A 12 23.35 -3.54 12.87
N ARG A 13 22.61 -2.80 13.69
CA ARG A 13 21.71 -3.34 14.70
C ARG A 13 20.32 -2.76 14.48
N ALA A 14 19.33 -3.63 14.35
CA ALA A 14 17.91 -3.24 14.28
C ALA A 14 17.17 -3.72 15.53
N ASP A 15 16.27 -2.90 16.04
CA ASP A 15 15.32 -3.29 17.08
C ASP A 15 13.98 -3.67 16.44
N LEU A 16 13.73 -4.97 16.33
CA LEU A 16 12.51 -5.51 15.70
C LEU A 16 11.25 -5.31 16.56
N THR A 17 11.38 -4.79 17.79
CA THR A 17 10.22 -4.45 18.62
C THR A 17 9.76 -3.01 18.44
N ARG A 18 10.44 -2.25 17.61
CA ARG A 18 10.15 -0.85 17.32
C ARG A 18 10.03 -0.62 15.80
N PRO A 19 9.02 -1.20 15.16
CA PRO A 19 8.78 -0.94 13.73
C PRO A 19 8.41 0.53 13.52
N VAL A 20 8.77 1.05 12.36
CA VAL A 20 8.30 2.34 11.88
C VAL A 20 7.20 2.08 10.86
N ASP A 21 6.00 2.61 11.12
CA ASP A 21 4.90 2.53 10.17
C ASP A 21 5.07 3.61 9.10
N LEU A 22 5.24 3.18 7.86
CA LEU A 22 5.37 4.03 6.68
C LEU A 22 4.08 4.02 5.85
N SER A 23 3.04 3.32 6.30
CA SER A 23 1.81 3.16 5.55
C SER A 23 1.00 4.46 5.50
N THR A 24 0.26 4.62 4.41
CA THR A 24 -0.74 5.67 4.27
C THR A 24 -2.12 5.10 4.55
N VAL A 25 -2.92 5.80 5.36
CA VAL A 25 -4.29 5.38 5.66
C VAL A 25 -5.13 5.47 4.38
N LEU A 26 -5.82 4.38 4.06
CA LEU A 26 -6.79 4.35 2.97
C LEU A 26 -8.16 4.76 3.50
N VAL A 27 -8.69 5.87 2.99
CA VAL A 27 -10.01 6.39 3.35
C VAL A 27 -10.96 6.22 2.17
N GLY A 28 -12.06 5.50 2.36
CA GLY A 28 -13.03 5.26 1.28
C GLY A 28 -13.95 6.43 1.01
N ASN A 29 -14.67 6.34 -0.11
CA ASN A 29 -15.84 7.17 -0.43
C ASN A 29 -15.57 8.69 -0.44
N GLY A 30 -14.49 9.11 -1.11
CA GLY A 30 -14.16 10.52 -1.28
C GLY A 30 -13.42 11.16 -0.10
N GLY A 31 -12.95 10.37 0.85
CA GLY A 31 -12.03 10.86 1.88
C GLY A 31 -10.68 11.31 1.31
N PRO A 32 -9.86 11.97 2.13
CA PRO A 32 -8.56 12.47 1.68
C PRO A 32 -7.59 11.30 1.49
N ASN A 33 -7.32 10.95 0.25
CA ASN A 33 -6.34 9.95 -0.13
C ASN A 33 -5.28 10.56 -1.04
N PRO A 34 -4.06 10.03 -1.04
CA PRO A 34 -3.17 10.22 -2.18
C PRO A 34 -3.90 9.78 -3.46
N SER A 35 -3.69 10.49 -4.54
CA SER A 35 -4.23 10.13 -5.85
C SER A 35 -3.19 10.45 -6.92
N ALA A 36 -2.87 9.46 -7.72
CA ALA A 36 -1.94 9.60 -8.85
C ALA A 36 -2.55 8.96 -10.10
N TRP A 37 -2.03 9.33 -11.26
CA TRP A 37 -2.34 8.69 -12.54
C TRP A 37 -3.82 8.69 -12.93
N TYR A 38 -4.57 9.73 -12.53
CA TYR A 38 -5.98 9.91 -12.91
C TYR A 38 -6.92 8.80 -12.43
N VAL A 39 -6.52 8.03 -11.41
CA VAL A 39 -7.40 7.00 -10.84
C VAL A 39 -8.49 7.62 -9.96
N ASP A 40 -9.70 7.06 -10.03
CA ASP A 40 -10.81 7.45 -9.15
C ASP A 40 -10.47 7.18 -7.68
N SER A 41 -11.08 7.94 -6.78
CA SER A 41 -10.97 7.71 -5.35
C SER A 41 -11.34 6.27 -4.96
N PRO A 42 -10.73 5.70 -3.92
CA PRO A 42 -11.10 4.39 -3.40
C PRO A 42 -12.58 4.32 -3.06
N LYS A 43 -13.21 3.18 -3.32
CA LYS A 43 -14.63 2.95 -3.03
C LYS A 43 -14.76 1.81 -2.01
N MET A 44 -15.60 2.03 -1.00
CA MET A 44 -15.97 1.02 -0.02
C MET A 44 -17.49 0.92 -0.01
N THR A 45 -18.04 -0.17 -0.55
CA THR A 45 -19.48 -0.34 -0.72
C THR A 45 -19.98 -1.59 0.02
N PRO A 46 -21.19 -1.54 0.63
CA PRO A 46 -21.77 -2.74 1.20
C PRO A 46 -21.98 -3.82 0.15
N VAL A 47 -21.59 -5.05 0.47
CA VAL A 47 -21.96 -6.21 -0.35
C VAL A 47 -23.48 -6.39 -0.30
N ARG A 48 -24.11 -6.63 -1.46
CA ARG A 48 -25.56 -6.80 -1.59
C ARG A 48 -25.87 -7.99 -2.48
N GLY A 49 -26.86 -8.79 -2.11
CA GLY A 49 -27.32 -9.89 -2.93
C GLY A 49 -28.30 -10.80 -2.19
N GLY A 50 -29.30 -11.35 -2.89
CA GLY A 50 -30.24 -12.31 -2.33
C GLY A 50 -31.00 -11.82 -1.07
N GLY A 51 -31.25 -10.52 -0.97
CA GLY A 51 -31.85 -9.93 0.24
C GLY A 51 -30.84 -9.60 1.34
N PHE A 52 -29.56 -9.94 1.18
CA PHE A 52 -28.49 -9.59 2.11
C PHE A 52 -28.02 -8.14 1.85
N VAL A 53 -27.75 -7.45 2.97
CA VAL A 53 -27.13 -6.12 2.98
C VAL A 53 -25.99 -6.13 4.00
N GLY A 54 -24.77 -5.83 3.53
CA GLY A 54 -23.56 -5.75 4.35
C GLY A 54 -23.38 -4.37 4.99
N ALA A 55 -24.43 -3.82 5.60
CA ALA A 55 -24.44 -2.55 6.31
C ALA A 55 -25.46 -2.56 7.44
N ILE A 56 -24.97 -2.42 8.67
CA ILE A 56 -25.84 -2.44 9.87
C ILE A 56 -26.79 -1.22 9.88
N ASP A 57 -26.28 -0.07 9.45
CA ASP A 57 -27.06 1.17 9.33
C ASP A 57 -28.17 1.12 8.27
N GLU A 58 -28.15 0.11 7.41
CA GLU A 58 -29.17 -0.16 6.39
C GLU A 58 -30.02 -1.41 6.74
N GLY A 59 -29.97 -1.89 7.98
CA GLY A 59 -30.73 -3.05 8.45
C GLY A 59 -30.05 -4.41 8.25
N GLY A 60 -28.81 -4.43 7.82
CA GLY A 60 -28.01 -5.65 7.73
C GLY A 60 -27.56 -6.15 9.11
N SER A 61 -27.22 -7.44 9.18
CA SER A 61 -26.74 -8.07 10.42
C SER A 61 -25.26 -7.80 10.72
N VAL A 62 -24.49 -7.42 9.71
CA VAL A 62 -23.04 -7.18 9.80
C VAL A 62 -22.60 -6.08 8.83
N ASN A 63 -21.45 -5.47 9.09
CA ASN A 63 -20.75 -4.64 8.11
C ASN A 63 -19.84 -5.54 7.28
N PHE A 64 -20.16 -5.68 6.00
CA PHE A 64 -19.43 -6.47 5.04
C PHE A 64 -19.29 -5.68 3.73
N ARG A 65 -18.07 -5.29 3.39
CA ARG A 65 -17.78 -4.30 2.36
C ARG A 65 -16.90 -4.85 1.25
N ASP A 66 -17.22 -4.50 0.01
CA ASP A 66 -16.27 -4.53 -1.09
C ASP A 66 -15.36 -3.31 -1.01
N ILE A 67 -14.07 -3.51 -1.31
CA ILE A 67 -13.08 -2.44 -1.36
C ILE A 67 -12.48 -2.41 -2.75
N LEU A 68 -12.65 -1.30 -3.45
CA LEU A 68 -12.00 -1.02 -4.72
C LEU A 68 -10.96 0.07 -4.52
N PHE A 69 -9.72 -0.26 -4.77
CA PHE A 69 -8.63 0.71 -4.74
C PHE A 69 -7.51 0.31 -5.72
N ASN A 70 -6.68 1.28 -6.07
CA ASN A 70 -5.50 1.07 -6.88
C ASN A 70 -4.26 1.26 -6.01
N PRO A 71 -3.44 0.21 -5.77
CA PRO A 71 -2.24 0.34 -4.91
C PRO A 71 -1.26 1.40 -5.38
N HIS A 72 -1.04 1.50 -6.70
CA HIS A 72 -0.10 2.46 -7.30
C HIS A 72 -0.57 3.92 -7.17
N GLY A 73 -1.88 4.14 -7.16
CA GLY A 73 -2.46 5.48 -7.12
C GLY A 73 -2.85 5.98 -5.73
N HIS A 74 -3.06 5.09 -4.76
CA HIS A 74 -3.72 5.47 -3.51
C HIS A 74 -2.90 5.25 -2.25
N GLY A 75 -1.78 4.55 -2.31
CA GLY A 75 -1.13 4.25 -1.05
C GLY A 75 0.27 3.69 -1.15
N THR A 76 0.87 3.52 0.00
CA THR A 76 2.15 2.84 0.16
C THR A 76 2.00 1.39 -0.29
N HIS A 77 2.83 0.96 -1.22
CA HIS A 77 2.78 -0.39 -1.79
C HIS A 77 4.18 -0.92 -2.10
N THR A 78 4.27 -2.21 -2.30
CA THR A 78 5.49 -2.88 -2.75
C THR A 78 5.33 -3.27 -4.20
N GLU A 79 6.30 -2.93 -5.00
CA GLU A 79 6.36 -3.31 -6.41
C GLU A 79 7.41 -4.37 -6.68
N CYS A 80 7.25 -5.05 -7.80
CA CYS A 80 8.22 -5.97 -8.35
C CYS A 80 8.44 -5.67 -9.83
N LEU A 81 9.40 -6.38 -10.44
CA LEU A 81 9.77 -6.18 -11.84
C LEU A 81 8.59 -6.34 -12.82
N GLY A 82 7.54 -7.07 -12.43
CA GLY A 82 6.32 -7.23 -13.23
C GLY A 82 5.58 -5.93 -13.51
N HIS A 83 5.84 -4.86 -12.74
CA HIS A 83 5.27 -3.54 -12.99
C HIS A 83 5.73 -2.93 -14.33
N ILE A 84 6.96 -3.20 -14.74
CA ILE A 84 7.60 -2.58 -15.91
C ILE A 84 7.99 -3.58 -17.01
N THR A 85 7.60 -4.84 -16.88
CA THR A 85 7.91 -5.88 -17.87
C THR A 85 6.65 -6.55 -18.40
N PRO A 86 6.64 -7.04 -19.65
CA PRO A 86 5.50 -7.79 -20.19
C PRO A 86 5.34 -9.18 -19.56
N VAL A 87 6.36 -9.67 -18.87
CA VAL A 87 6.32 -10.95 -18.16
C VAL A 87 5.76 -10.72 -16.76
N ILE A 88 4.83 -11.57 -16.34
CA ILE A 88 4.23 -11.52 -15.01
C ILE A 88 5.26 -11.96 -13.96
N HIS A 89 5.58 -11.06 -13.06
CA HIS A 89 6.40 -11.32 -11.88
C HIS A 89 5.57 -10.93 -10.65
N PRO A 90 4.84 -11.89 -10.02
CA PRO A 90 4.02 -11.57 -8.85
C PRO A 90 4.90 -11.25 -7.64
N VAL A 91 4.41 -10.38 -6.77
CA VAL A 91 5.12 -9.96 -5.55
C VAL A 91 5.07 -11.02 -4.44
N ASP A 92 4.04 -11.87 -4.44
CA ASP A 92 3.79 -12.82 -3.35
C ASP A 92 4.93 -13.83 -3.08
N PRO A 93 5.68 -14.36 -4.09
CA PRO A 93 6.80 -15.25 -3.82
C PRO A 93 7.90 -14.60 -2.99
N LEU A 94 8.03 -13.27 -3.05
CA LEU A 94 9.02 -12.54 -2.23
C LEU A 94 8.72 -12.62 -0.74
N PHE A 95 7.45 -12.83 -0.37
CA PHE A 95 7.01 -12.89 1.02
C PHE A 95 6.74 -14.32 1.51
N ARG A 96 6.63 -15.29 0.59
CA ARG A 96 6.41 -16.71 0.96
C ARG A 96 7.68 -17.32 1.50
N GLY A 97 7.63 -17.77 2.76
CA GLY A 97 8.74 -18.51 3.38
C GLY A 97 9.94 -17.66 3.78
N THR A 98 9.86 -16.34 3.67
CA THR A 98 10.85 -15.42 4.19
C THR A 98 10.37 -14.80 5.48
N THR A 99 11.27 -14.62 6.45
CA THR A 99 11.03 -13.67 7.53
C THR A 99 10.90 -12.28 6.90
N ALA A 100 9.81 -11.58 7.17
CA ALA A 100 9.46 -10.31 6.51
C ALA A 100 10.39 -9.13 6.84
N HIS A 101 11.66 -9.38 7.12
CA HIS A 101 12.63 -8.37 7.47
C HIS A 101 13.79 -8.38 6.48
N PHE A 102 13.93 -7.30 5.77
CA PHE A 102 15.06 -7.07 4.86
C PHE A 102 15.57 -5.64 5.04
N PRO A 103 16.88 -5.42 4.89
CA PRO A 103 17.44 -4.08 4.91
C PRO A 103 16.91 -3.28 3.71
N CYS A 104 16.55 -2.03 3.94
CA CYS A 104 16.15 -1.12 2.89
C CYS A 104 16.76 0.26 3.10
N LEU A 105 16.91 1.00 2.02
CA LEU A 105 17.25 2.42 2.06
C LEU A 105 15.96 3.22 1.99
N ALA A 106 15.69 4.01 3.04
CA ALA A 106 14.60 4.98 3.01
C ALA A 106 15.15 6.32 2.52
N THR A 107 14.55 6.85 1.46
CA THR A 107 14.89 8.16 0.91
C THR A 107 13.68 9.08 0.97
N SER A 108 13.87 10.28 1.50
CA SER A 108 12.85 11.32 1.44
C SER A 108 13.01 12.13 0.18
N VAL A 109 11.90 12.31 -0.54
CA VAL A 109 11.84 13.13 -1.75
C VAL A 109 10.87 14.28 -1.51
N THR A 110 11.30 15.50 -1.81
CA THR A 110 10.41 16.66 -1.82
C THR A 110 9.98 16.92 -3.25
N PRO A 111 8.69 16.72 -3.59
CA PRO A 111 8.23 16.98 -4.94
C PRO A 111 8.33 18.46 -5.28
N GLN A 112 8.78 18.75 -6.49
CA GLN A 112 8.83 20.10 -7.03
C GLN A 112 7.78 20.24 -8.13
N ARG A 113 6.94 21.27 -8.01
CA ARG A 113 5.98 21.61 -9.06
C ARG A 113 6.67 22.39 -10.16
N ARG A 114 6.60 21.90 -11.40
CA ARG A 114 6.97 22.67 -12.59
C ARG A 114 5.70 23.28 -13.21
N GLU A 115 5.79 24.51 -13.70
CA GLU A 115 4.63 25.24 -14.23
C GLU A 115 4.03 24.58 -15.50
N GLU A 116 4.81 23.76 -16.20
CA GLU A 116 4.44 23.17 -17.49
C GLU A 116 4.07 21.68 -17.41
N ASP A 117 4.26 21.03 -16.25
CA ASP A 117 4.03 19.59 -16.11
C ASP A 117 2.88 19.31 -15.14
N LEU A 118 1.89 18.56 -15.61
CA LEU A 118 0.82 18.01 -14.77
C LEU A 118 1.29 16.77 -13.98
N VAL A 119 2.51 16.32 -14.19
CA VAL A 119 3.11 15.14 -13.56
C VAL A 119 4.21 15.60 -12.62
N VAL A 120 4.17 15.11 -11.40
CA VAL A 120 5.23 15.30 -10.40
C VAL A 120 6.15 14.09 -10.49
N ASP A 121 7.36 14.30 -10.95
CA ASP A 121 8.43 13.28 -10.95
C ASP A 121 9.04 13.13 -9.55
#